data_ad4c2c33d58e1a9e2ad2d88c7de800a8
#
_entry.id   ad4c2c33d58e1a9e2ad2d88c7de800a8
#
_cell.length_a   1.000
_cell.length_b   1.000
_cell.length_c   1.000
_cell.angle_alpha   90.00
_cell.angle_beta   90.00
_cell.angle_gamma   90.00
#
_symmetry.space_group_name_H-M   'P 1'
#
loop_
_entity.id
_entity.type
_entity.pdbx_description
1 polymer ?
#
loop_
_entity_poly.entity_id
_entity_poly.type
_entity_poly.pdbx_seq_one_letter_code
_entity_poly.pdbx_strand_id
1 'polypeptide(L)'
;MKEVIKERQGLYRQEFEHDNCGIGAVVNIKGKKSHDTVANALRIVENLDHRAGKDAEGKTGDGVGILLQISHKFFKKACKKEGIEIGQEREYGIGQFFFPQHEIKRAQAKKMFEIIVEKEGLEFLGWREVPVVPEVLGHKARECMPCIMQAFIKKPDDLEKGIAFDRKLYIARREFEQSNDNTYVCSMSSRTIVYKGMFLVRNSSVLSSIAESEPFRLTTGRIFCISPSKYGDSIFSSLASILSAIALVHSRFSTNTNPSWERAHPNRLIVHNGEINTIRGNADS
;
A
#
# COMPACT_ATOMS: atom_id res chain seq x y z
N MET A 1 19.55 -14.77 -46.75
CA MET A 1 19.89 -14.55 -45.35
C MET A 1 19.69 -15.86 -44.62
N LYS A 2 20.76 -16.55 -44.21
CA LYS A 2 20.66 -17.83 -43.48
C LYS A 2 20.28 -17.52 -42.05
N GLU A 3 19.11 -17.99 -41.61
CA GLU A 3 18.76 -18.05 -40.21
C GLU A 3 19.78 -18.95 -39.50
N VAL A 4 20.53 -18.38 -38.57
CA VAL A 4 21.38 -19.14 -37.66
C VAL A 4 20.45 -19.79 -36.65
N ILE A 5 20.13 -21.06 -36.88
CA ILE A 5 19.49 -21.93 -35.90
C ILE A 5 20.48 -22.06 -34.74
N LYS A 6 20.26 -21.30 -33.67
CA LYS A 6 20.97 -21.51 -32.40
C LYS A 6 20.65 -22.91 -31.93
N GLU A 7 21.67 -23.80 -31.94
CA GLU A 7 21.54 -25.13 -31.34
C GLU A 7 21.06 -25.02 -29.89
N ARG A 8 19.96 -25.71 -29.61
CA ARG A 8 19.40 -25.78 -28.27
C ARG A 8 20.34 -26.56 -27.37
N GLN A 9 20.95 -25.91 -26.41
CA GLN A 9 21.79 -26.55 -25.40
C GLN A 9 20.94 -26.98 -24.20
N GLY A 10 20.85 -28.30 -23.96
CA GLY A 10 20.22 -28.89 -22.80
C GLY A 10 18.69 -28.83 -22.78
N LEU A 11 18.11 -28.88 -21.58
CA LEU A 11 16.68 -28.88 -21.33
C LEU A 11 16.05 -27.48 -21.34
N TYR A 12 16.86 -26.43 -21.43
CA TYR A 12 16.37 -25.05 -21.46
C TYR A 12 15.62 -24.76 -22.77
N ARG A 13 14.42 -24.16 -22.62
CA ARG A 13 13.61 -23.66 -23.73
C ARG A 13 13.12 -22.27 -23.40
N GLN A 14 13.49 -21.31 -24.22
CA GLN A 14 13.12 -19.90 -24.04
C GLN A 14 11.60 -19.68 -24.02
N GLU A 15 10.85 -20.52 -24.72
CA GLU A 15 9.38 -20.50 -24.76
C GLU A 15 8.72 -20.86 -23.41
N PHE A 16 9.47 -21.51 -22.51
CA PHE A 16 9.01 -21.86 -21.15
C PHE A 16 9.58 -20.91 -20.09
N GLU A 17 10.35 -19.91 -20.50
CA GLU A 17 10.85 -18.91 -19.58
C GLU A 17 9.72 -17.93 -19.26
N HIS A 18 9.21 -18.03 -18.03
CA HIS A 18 8.21 -17.13 -17.48
C HIS A 18 8.81 -16.43 -16.28
N ASP A 19 8.51 -15.13 -16.17
CA ASP A 19 8.91 -14.36 -14.99
C ASP A 19 8.41 -15.01 -13.72
N ASN A 20 9.34 -15.22 -12.79
CA ASN A 20 9.07 -15.84 -11.51
C ASN A 20 8.79 -14.80 -10.41
N CYS A 21 8.71 -13.53 -10.77
CA CYS A 21 8.50 -12.41 -9.86
C CYS A 21 7.02 -12.14 -9.61
N GLY A 22 6.68 -11.80 -8.37
CA GLY A 22 5.39 -11.22 -8.00
C GLY A 22 5.44 -9.69 -7.92
N ILE A 23 6.43 -9.05 -8.55
CA ILE A 23 6.71 -7.61 -8.49
C ILE A 23 6.42 -6.96 -9.83
N GLY A 24 5.87 -5.75 -9.77
CA GLY A 24 5.71 -4.89 -10.94
C GLY A 24 6.00 -3.43 -10.61
N ALA A 25 6.41 -2.69 -11.64
CA ALA A 25 6.64 -1.25 -11.54
C ALA A 25 6.12 -0.53 -12.78
N VAL A 26 5.43 0.57 -12.59
CA VAL A 26 5.02 1.48 -13.66
C VAL A 26 5.53 2.88 -13.33
N VAL A 27 6.26 3.47 -14.26
CA VAL A 27 6.88 4.79 -14.05
C VAL A 27 6.64 5.67 -15.28
N ASN A 28 6.07 6.84 -15.07
CA ASN A 28 6.01 7.87 -16.07
C ASN A 28 7.32 8.70 -16.01
N ILE A 29 8.20 8.51 -16.98
CA ILE A 29 9.54 9.12 -17.01
C ILE A 29 9.48 10.66 -16.99
N LYS A 30 8.41 11.25 -17.54
CA LYS A 30 8.19 12.71 -17.54
C LYS A 30 7.57 13.22 -16.22
N GLY A 31 7.37 12.34 -15.24
CA GLY A 31 6.80 12.70 -13.94
C GLY A 31 5.31 13.10 -13.98
N LYS A 32 4.61 12.90 -15.09
CA LYS A 32 3.19 13.24 -15.21
C LYS A 32 2.35 12.25 -14.41
N LYS A 33 1.69 12.73 -13.38
CA LYS A 33 0.77 11.93 -12.57
C LYS A 33 -0.50 11.63 -13.35
N SER A 34 -0.87 10.35 -13.45
CA SER A 34 -2.11 9.91 -14.09
C SER A 34 -2.73 8.73 -13.30
N HIS A 35 -4.01 8.51 -13.52
CA HIS A 35 -4.70 7.34 -13.01
C HIS A 35 -4.27 6.07 -13.78
N ASP A 36 -3.93 6.20 -15.06
CA ASP A 36 -3.45 5.08 -15.89
C ASP A 36 -2.22 4.39 -15.30
N THR A 37 -1.32 5.15 -14.65
CA THR A 37 -0.17 4.58 -13.94
C THR A 37 -0.63 3.62 -12.84
N VAL A 38 -1.67 3.98 -12.11
CA VAL A 38 -2.24 3.14 -11.05
C VAL A 38 -2.95 1.93 -11.65
N ALA A 39 -3.81 2.14 -12.63
CA ALA A 39 -4.55 1.08 -13.31
C ALA A 39 -3.62 0.03 -13.96
N ASN A 40 -2.58 0.49 -14.64
CA ASN A 40 -1.60 -0.41 -15.26
C ASN A 40 -0.81 -1.21 -14.22
N ALA A 41 -0.44 -0.61 -13.08
CA ALA A 41 0.23 -1.31 -12.00
C ALA A 41 -0.66 -2.42 -11.41
N LEU A 42 -1.95 -2.15 -11.24
CA LEU A 42 -2.91 -3.15 -10.76
C LEU A 42 -3.11 -4.28 -11.78
N ARG A 43 -3.17 -3.95 -13.06
CA ARG A 43 -3.23 -4.97 -14.14
C ARG A 43 -2.01 -5.89 -14.14
N ILE A 44 -0.81 -5.37 -13.80
CA ILE A 44 0.38 -6.22 -13.61
C ILE A 44 0.12 -7.24 -12.50
N VAL A 45 -0.41 -6.82 -11.36
CA VAL A 45 -0.72 -7.75 -10.25
C VAL A 45 -1.74 -8.80 -10.69
N GLU A 46 -2.78 -8.43 -11.43
CA GLU A 46 -3.78 -9.35 -11.96
C GLU A 46 -3.16 -10.39 -12.91
N ASN A 47 -2.28 -9.96 -13.81
CA ASN A 47 -1.56 -10.86 -14.71
C ASN A 47 -0.63 -11.82 -13.97
N LEU A 48 -0.20 -11.46 -12.75
CA LEU A 48 0.65 -12.27 -11.87
C LEU A 48 -0.15 -13.15 -10.88
N ASP A 49 -1.48 -13.30 -11.02
CA ASP A 49 -2.32 -14.14 -10.10
C ASP A 49 -1.81 -15.58 -9.99
N HIS A 50 -1.26 -16.13 -11.06
CA HIS A 50 -0.66 -17.46 -11.08
C HIS A 50 0.58 -17.58 -10.18
N ARG A 51 1.17 -16.46 -9.74
CA ARG A 51 2.32 -16.37 -8.83
C ARG A 51 1.91 -16.07 -7.39
N ALA A 52 0.67 -15.66 -7.17
CA ALA A 52 0.16 -15.35 -5.84
C ALA A 52 -0.07 -16.61 -5.02
N GLY A 53 0.36 -16.59 -3.77
CA GLY A 53 0.04 -17.65 -2.82
C GLY A 53 -1.41 -17.53 -2.36
N LYS A 54 -2.04 -18.69 -2.13
CA LYS A 54 -3.41 -18.80 -1.60
C LYS A 54 -3.41 -19.81 -0.48
N ASP A 55 -4.20 -19.54 0.55
CA ASP A 55 -4.42 -20.51 1.62
C ASP A 55 -5.30 -21.68 1.17
N ALA A 56 -5.48 -22.66 2.05
CA ALA A 56 -6.30 -23.83 1.79
C ALA A 56 -7.78 -23.50 1.54
N GLU A 57 -8.28 -22.38 2.07
CA GLU A 57 -9.65 -21.91 1.83
C GLU A 57 -9.80 -21.28 0.43
N GLY A 58 -8.67 -20.95 -0.23
CA GLY A 58 -8.66 -20.23 -1.49
C GLY A 58 -9.19 -18.79 -1.42
N LYS A 59 -9.31 -18.22 -0.23
CA LYS A 59 -9.87 -16.89 0.05
C LYS A 59 -8.90 -15.92 0.70
N THR A 60 -7.89 -16.42 1.40
CA THR A 60 -6.80 -15.62 1.98
C THR A 60 -5.60 -15.67 1.06
N GLY A 61 -5.04 -14.53 0.70
CA GLY A 61 -3.80 -14.43 -0.05
C GLY A 61 -2.59 -14.22 0.84
N ASP A 62 -1.40 -14.47 0.30
CA ASP A 62 -0.11 -14.24 1.00
C ASP A 62 0.22 -12.76 1.17
N GLY A 63 -0.53 -11.90 0.54
CA GLY A 63 -0.39 -10.46 0.61
C GLY A 63 -0.25 -9.80 -0.76
N VAL A 64 -0.98 -8.71 -0.92
CA VAL A 64 -0.92 -7.84 -2.11
C VAL A 64 -0.79 -6.41 -1.66
N GLY A 65 -0.08 -5.61 -2.42
CA GLY A 65 -0.01 -4.19 -2.12
C GLY A 65 0.52 -3.34 -3.26
N ILE A 66 0.36 -2.04 -3.07
CA ILE A 66 0.80 -1.01 -3.98
C ILE A 66 1.42 0.16 -3.22
N LEU A 67 2.55 0.65 -3.70
CA LEU A 67 3.14 1.91 -3.29
C LEU A 67 2.86 2.95 -4.38
N LEU A 68 2.33 4.09 -3.97
CA LEU A 68 1.95 5.21 -4.84
C LEU A 68 2.51 6.52 -4.32
N GLN A 69 2.57 7.52 -5.19
CA GLN A 69 2.72 8.89 -4.71
C GLN A 69 1.42 9.35 -4.03
N ILE A 70 1.55 10.21 -3.02
CA ILE A 70 0.40 10.84 -2.37
C ILE A 70 -0.35 11.68 -3.39
N SER A 71 -1.62 11.35 -3.62
CA SER A 71 -2.51 12.12 -4.49
C SER A 71 -3.17 13.25 -3.69
N HIS A 72 -2.64 14.46 -3.81
CA HIS A 72 -3.17 15.63 -3.09
C HIS A 72 -4.66 15.85 -3.39
N LYS A 73 -5.06 15.71 -4.65
CA LYS A 73 -6.48 15.88 -5.06
C LYS A 73 -7.41 14.91 -4.31
N PHE A 74 -7.00 13.66 -4.16
CA PHE A 74 -7.75 12.65 -3.41
C PHE A 74 -7.83 13.01 -1.92
N PHE A 75 -6.68 13.24 -1.28
CA PHE A 75 -6.63 13.47 0.16
C PHE A 75 -7.27 14.79 0.57
N LYS A 76 -7.16 15.85 -0.23
CA LYS A 76 -7.87 17.10 0.01
C LYS A 76 -9.39 16.89 0.11
N LYS A 77 -9.96 16.07 -0.78
CA LYS A 77 -11.40 15.73 -0.76
C LYS A 77 -11.74 14.80 0.42
N ALA A 78 -10.91 13.79 0.68
CA ALA A 78 -11.14 12.81 1.75
C ALA A 78 -11.04 13.46 3.14
N CYS A 79 -10.00 14.25 3.40
CA CYS A 79 -9.78 14.94 4.65
C CYS A 79 -10.85 15.99 4.95
N LYS A 80 -11.31 16.73 3.93
CA LYS A 80 -12.40 17.70 4.10
C LYS A 80 -13.67 17.06 4.64
N LYS A 81 -13.96 15.80 4.28
CA LYS A 81 -15.13 15.07 4.78
C LYS A 81 -15.01 14.73 6.28
N GLU A 82 -13.80 14.56 6.76
CA GLU A 82 -13.49 14.25 8.17
C GLU A 82 -13.15 15.52 8.99
N GLY A 83 -13.30 16.70 8.42
CA GLY A 83 -12.95 17.96 9.07
C GLY A 83 -11.45 18.19 9.26
N ILE A 84 -10.60 17.48 8.53
CA ILE A 84 -9.14 17.61 8.58
C ILE A 84 -8.68 18.57 7.48
N GLU A 85 -8.05 19.67 7.87
CA GLU A 85 -7.49 20.64 6.94
C GLU A 85 -6.02 20.31 6.66
N ILE A 86 -5.74 19.82 5.45
CA ILE A 86 -4.38 19.60 4.95
C ILE A 86 -3.96 20.79 4.08
N GLY A 87 -2.76 21.29 4.26
CA GLY A 87 -2.20 22.40 3.47
C GLY A 87 -2.08 22.08 1.98
N GLN A 88 -1.10 22.67 1.33
CA GLN A 88 -0.79 22.40 -0.07
C GLN A 88 -0.06 21.08 -0.26
N GLU A 89 0.11 20.65 -1.52
CA GLU A 89 0.87 19.45 -1.83
C GLU A 89 2.28 19.51 -1.24
N ARG A 90 2.70 18.44 -0.55
CA ARG A 90 3.97 18.30 0.17
C ARG A 90 4.15 19.20 1.40
N GLU A 91 3.11 19.86 1.87
CA GLU A 91 3.08 20.57 3.14
C GLU A 91 2.53 19.72 4.28
N TYR A 92 2.21 18.48 4.01
CA TYR A 92 1.78 17.50 4.98
C TYR A 92 2.38 16.12 4.68
N GLY A 93 2.52 15.32 5.72
CA GLY A 93 2.86 13.91 5.65
C GLY A 93 1.66 13.04 5.98
N ILE A 94 1.66 11.82 5.44
CA ILE A 94 0.66 10.81 5.75
C ILE A 94 1.34 9.60 6.35
N GLY A 95 0.91 9.21 7.55
CA GLY A 95 1.22 7.93 8.16
C GLY A 95 0.10 6.92 7.89
N GLN A 96 0.41 5.74 7.39
CA GLN A 96 -0.52 4.62 7.22
C GLN A 96 -0.24 3.59 8.32
N PHE A 97 -1.25 3.31 9.15
CA PHE A 97 -1.11 2.50 10.35
C PHE A 97 -2.01 1.27 10.32
N PHE A 98 -1.48 0.17 10.84
CA PHE A 98 -2.21 -1.03 11.23
C PHE A 98 -2.28 -1.09 12.76
N PHE A 99 -3.41 -0.68 13.31
CA PHE A 99 -3.67 -0.70 14.74
C PHE A 99 -4.34 -2.00 15.20
N PRO A 100 -4.19 -2.38 16.47
CA PRO A 100 -4.95 -3.49 17.04
C PRO A 100 -6.45 -3.18 17.02
N GLN A 101 -7.27 -4.23 16.90
CA GLN A 101 -8.72 -4.11 16.99
C GLN A 101 -9.21 -3.70 18.38
N HIS A 102 -8.44 -4.01 19.41
CA HIS A 102 -8.76 -3.66 20.79
C HIS A 102 -8.75 -2.14 20.99
N GLU A 103 -9.91 -1.56 21.32
CA GLU A 103 -10.12 -0.11 21.35
C GLU A 103 -9.19 0.64 22.31
N ILE A 104 -8.99 0.12 23.54
CA ILE A 104 -8.13 0.78 24.53
C ILE A 104 -6.67 0.82 24.04
N LYS A 105 -6.15 -0.32 23.54
CA LYS A 105 -4.78 -0.38 23.01
C LYS A 105 -4.62 0.55 21.81
N ARG A 106 -5.62 0.61 20.93
CA ARG A 106 -5.65 1.53 19.78
C ARG A 106 -5.65 2.99 20.23
N ALA A 107 -6.48 3.35 21.20
CA ALA A 107 -6.55 4.71 21.73
C ALA A 107 -5.22 5.14 22.39
N GLN A 108 -4.60 4.25 23.18
CA GLN A 108 -3.28 4.49 23.78
C GLN A 108 -2.19 4.70 22.73
N ALA A 109 -2.15 3.84 21.70
CA ALA A 109 -1.17 3.95 20.62
C ALA A 109 -1.37 5.25 19.80
N LYS A 110 -2.61 5.64 19.51
CA LYS A 110 -2.92 6.92 18.86
C LYS A 110 -2.41 8.10 19.69
N LYS A 111 -2.71 8.12 20.99
CA LYS A 111 -2.28 9.20 21.88
C LYS A 111 -0.76 9.26 22.01
N MET A 112 -0.11 8.12 22.11
CA MET A 112 1.36 8.04 22.12
C MET A 112 1.95 8.64 20.85
N PHE A 113 1.40 8.31 19.68
CA PHE A 113 1.86 8.86 18.40
C PHE A 113 1.67 10.38 18.33
N GLU A 114 0.53 10.90 18.77
CA GLU A 114 0.27 12.36 18.85
C GLU A 114 1.31 13.07 19.70
N ILE A 115 1.63 12.53 20.89
CA ILE A 115 2.65 13.08 21.79
C ILE A 115 4.04 13.09 21.13
N ILE A 116 4.40 12.02 20.41
CA ILE A 116 5.68 11.94 19.71
C ILE A 116 5.75 12.98 18.58
N VAL A 117 4.67 13.15 17.83
CA VAL A 117 4.59 14.16 16.77
C VAL A 117 4.82 15.56 17.33
N GLU A 118 4.14 15.91 18.44
CA GLU A 118 4.31 17.20 19.13
C GLU A 118 5.74 17.37 19.68
N LYS A 119 6.29 16.33 20.33
CA LYS A 119 7.67 16.31 20.85
C LYS A 119 8.71 16.59 19.76
N GLU A 120 8.50 16.03 18.56
CA GLU A 120 9.38 16.25 17.41
C GLU A 120 9.18 17.60 16.72
N GLY A 121 8.35 18.49 17.28
CA GLY A 121 8.06 19.81 16.74
C GLY A 121 7.24 19.78 15.47
N LEU A 122 6.39 18.76 15.33
CA LEU A 122 5.44 18.59 14.23
C LEU A 122 4.02 18.89 14.74
N GLU A 123 3.12 19.29 13.84
CA GLU A 123 1.72 19.53 14.13
C GLU A 123 0.87 18.35 13.66
N PHE A 124 0.14 17.72 14.57
CA PHE A 124 -0.80 16.67 14.25
C PHE A 124 -2.14 17.26 13.78
N LEU A 125 -2.60 16.89 12.57
CA LEU A 125 -3.81 17.43 11.96
C LEU A 125 -5.05 16.57 12.23
N GLY A 126 -4.88 15.27 12.34
CA GLY A 126 -6.01 14.37 12.59
C GLY A 126 -5.81 12.93 12.13
N TRP A 127 -6.73 12.08 12.57
CA TRP A 127 -6.85 10.68 12.16
C TRP A 127 -8.01 10.50 11.19
N ARG A 128 -7.77 9.70 10.16
CA ARG A 128 -8.80 9.23 9.23
C ARG A 128 -8.83 7.70 9.26
N GLU A 129 -9.99 7.12 9.48
CA GLU A 129 -10.17 5.68 9.30
C GLU A 129 -10.24 5.35 7.81
N VAL A 130 -9.52 4.31 7.39
CA VAL A 130 -9.57 3.83 6.02
C VAL A 130 -10.81 2.94 5.88
N PRO A 131 -11.76 3.27 4.99
CA PRO A 131 -12.93 2.43 4.77
C PRO A 131 -12.51 1.06 4.24
N VAL A 132 -13.03 -0.02 4.84
CA VAL A 132 -12.67 -1.40 4.52
C VAL A 132 -13.90 -2.28 4.28
N VAL A 133 -13.75 -3.36 3.48
CA VAL A 133 -14.78 -4.38 3.21
C VAL A 133 -14.27 -5.75 3.70
N PRO A 134 -14.43 -6.08 4.99
CA PRO A 134 -13.91 -7.32 5.56
C PRO A 134 -14.50 -8.58 4.94
N GLU A 135 -15.67 -8.47 4.31
CA GLU A 135 -16.42 -9.60 3.75
C GLU A 135 -15.69 -10.31 2.61
N VAL A 136 -14.78 -9.62 1.94
CA VAL A 136 -13.98 -10.20 0.84
C VAL A 136 -12.80 -11.04 1.33
N LEU A 137 -12.47 -10.95 2.62
CA LEU A 137 -11.34 -11.64 3.23
C LEU A 137 -11.72 -13.08 3.61
N GLY A 138 -10.76 -14.01 3.48
CA GLY A 138 -10.84 -15.32 4.10
C GLY A 138 -10.82 -15.24 5.64
N HIS A 139 -11.17 -16.33 6.29
CA HIS A 139 -11.30 -16.40 7.76
C HIS A 139 -10.01 -15.96 8.47
N LYS A 140 -8.87 -16.54 8.09
CA LYS A 140 -7.55 -16.21 8.69
C LYS A 140 -7.18 -14.73 8.56
N ALA A 141 -7.34 -14.15 7.37
CA ALA A 141 -7.04 -12.74 7.15
C ALA A 141 -7.96 -11.82 7.96
N ARG A 142 -9.22 -12.22 8.14
CA ARG A 142 -10.21 -11.47 8.91
C ARG A 142 -9.95 -11.52 10.41
N GLU A 143 -9.58 -12.67 10.95
CA GLU A 143 -9.25 -12.83 12.38
C GLU A 143 -8.10 -11.93 12.84
N CYS A 144 -7.07 -11.79 12.00
CA CYS A 144 -5.90 -10.95 12.30
C CYS A 144 -5.94 -9.58 11.60
N MET A 145 -7.09 -9.17 11.05
CA MET A 145 -7.24 -7.90 10.36
C MET A 145 -7.00 -6.72 11.32
N PRO A 146 -6.09 -5.80 11.00
CA PRO A 146 -5.89 -4.60 11.81
C PRO A 146 -6.99 -3.56 11.57
N CYS A 147 -7.15 -2.63 12.50
CA CYS A 147 -7.82 -1.37 12.24
C CYS A 147 -6.89 -0.46 11.43
N ILE A 148 -7.29 -0.10 10.22
CA ILE A 148 -6.43 0.66 9.29
C ILE A 148 -6.76 2.14 9.40
N MET A 149 -5.77 2.96 9.78
CA MET A 149 -5.94 4.39 9.96
C MET A 149 -4.82 5.20 9.29
N GLN A 150 -5.13 6.43 8.96
CA GLN A 150 -4.19 7.41 8.42
C GLN A 150 -4.04 8.58 9.38
N ALA A 151 -2.79 8.92 9.70
CA ALA A 151 -2.43 10.13 10.43
C ALA A 151 -2.02 11.22 9.44
N PHE A 152 -2.47 12.45 9.65
CA PHE A 152 -2.05 13.61 8.89
C PHE A 152 -1.22 14.52 9.77
N ILE A 153 -0.05 14.93 9.26
CA ILE A 153 0.94 15.68 10.01
C ILE A 153 1.35 16.88 9.15
N LYS A 154 1.25 18.09 9.70
CA LYS A 154 1.62 19.30 8.98
C LYS A 154 3.15 19.48 8.99
N LYS A 155 3.67 19.98 7.90
CA LYS A 155 5.06 20.42 7.78
C LYS A 155 5.23 21.72 8.58
N PRO A 156 6.25 21.82 9.46
CA PRO A 156 6.61 23.09 10.09
C PRO A 156 6.93 24.18 9.04
N ASP A 157 6.57 25.41 9.33
CA ASP A 157 6.71 26.51 8.36
C ASP A 157 8.19 26.88 8.09
N ASP A 158 9.06 26.68 9.08
CA ASP A 158 10.50 26.87 9.01
C ASP A 158 11.27 25.76 8.30
N LEU A 159 10.60 24.65 7.97
CA LEU A 159 11.22 23.47 7.36
C LEU A 159 11.00 23.45 5.85
N GLU A 160 12.04 23.12 5.10
CA GLU A 160 11.94 22.94 3.65
C GLU A 160 11.09 21.72 3.28
N LYS A 161 10.36 21.85 2.13
CA LYS A 161 9.64 20.73 1.54
C LYS A 161 10.60 19.64 1.06
N GLY A 162 10.21 18.39 1.19
CA GLY A 162 10.96 17.27 0.64
C GLY A 162 11.71 16.48 1.70
N ILE A 163 13.01 16.24 1.49
CA ILE A 163 13.75 15.27 2.30
C ILE A 163 13.93 15.73 3.77
N ALA A 164 14.00 17.02 4.02
CA ALA A 164 14.12 17.56 5.37
C ALA A 164 12.88 17.21 6.20
N PHE A 165 11.69 17.42 5.63
CA PHE A 165 10.44 17.03 6.27
C PHE A 165 10.28 15.50 6.39
N ASP A 166 10.64 14.74 5.35
CA ASP A 166 10.60 13.26 5.42
C ASP A 166 11.54 12.71 6.50
N ARG A 167 12.68 13.34 6.78
CA ARG A 167 13.57 12.99 7.92
C ARG A 167 12.89 13.18 9.27
N LYS A 168 12.17 14.27 9.47
CA LYS A 168 11.38 14.50 10.69
C LYS A 168 10.29 13.44 10.86
N LEU A 169 9.55 13.16 9.81
CA LEU A 169 8.56 12.08 9.80
C LEU A 169 9.19 10.71 10.10
N TYR A 170 10.39 10.45 9.56
CA TYR A 170 11.13 9.23 9.85
C TYR A 170 11.50 9.10 11.33
N ILE A 171 11.97 10.18 11.96
CA ILE A 171 12.34 10.19 13.39
C ILE A 171 11.09 9.89 14.23
N ALA A 172 9.99 10.62 14.03
CA ALA A 172 8.73 10.40 14.73
C ALA A 172 8.21 8.96 14.57
N ARG A 173 8.29 8.42 13.36
CA ARG A 173 7.95 7.02 13.11
C ARG A 173 8.83 6.04 13.88
N ARG A 174 10.14 6.23 13.86
CA ARG A 174 11.08 5.31 14.53
C ARG A 174 10.93 5.36 16.04
N GLU A 175 10.72 6.52 16.61
CA GLU A 175 10.44 6.66 18.06
C GLU A 175 9.14 5.93 18.42
N PHE A 176 8.10 6.10 17.63
CA PHE A 176 6.84 5.40 17.83
C PHE A 176 7.00 3.87 17.71
N GLU A 177 7.68 3.38 16.67
CA GLU A 177 7.94 1.95 16.48
C GLU A 177 8.77 1.31 17.61
N GLN A 178 9.64 2.08 18.25
CA GLN A 178 10.42 1.63 19.42
C GLN A 178 9.62 1.64 20.73
N SER A 179 8.57 2.46 20.77
CA SER A 179 7.75 2.65 21.98
C SER A 179 6.45 1.82 21.96
N ASN A 180 6.13 1.18 20.84
CA ASN A 180 4.86 0.46 20.68
C ASN A 180 5.00 -0.78 19.81
N ASP A 181 4.82 -1.95 20.40
CA ASP A 181 4.94 -3.26 19.74
C ASP A 181 3.62 -3.74 19.12
N ASN A 182 2.50 -3.07 19.41
CA ASN A 182 1.17 -3.52 18.98
C ASN A 182 0.65 -2.84 17.71
N THR A 183 1.45 -1.94 17.13
CA THR A 183 1.05 -1.16 15.96
C THR A 183 2.13 -1.19 14.90
N TYR A 184 1.74 -1.47 13.66
CA TYR A 184 2.66 -1.45 12.54
C TYR A 184 2.44 -0.20 11.68
N VAL A 185 3.51 0.49 11.32
CA VAL A 185 3.48 1.65 10.42
C VAL A 185 3.84 1.20 9.00
N CYS A 186 2.84 1.09 8.13
CA CYS A 186 3.05 0.67 6.73
C CYS A 186 3.92 1.67 5.96
N SER A 187 3.63 2.94 6.11
CA SER A 187 4.39 4.04 5.50
C SER A 187 4.17 5.33 6.28
N MET A 188 5.15 6.22 6.25
CA MET A 188 5.04 7.60 6.73
C MET A 188 5.94 8.48 5.88
N SER A 189 5.35 9.35 5.07
CA SER A 189 6.07 10.19 4.12
C SER A 189 5.22 11.39 3.68
N SER A 190 5.88 12.42 3.19
CA SER A 190 5.23 13.54 2.49
C SER A 190 5.06 13.28 0.98
N ARG A 191 5.56 12.15 0.47
CA ARG A 191 5.64 11.87 -0.96
C ARG A 191 4.92 10.60 -1.40
N THR A 192 5.01 9.54 -0.62
CA THR A 192 4.51 8.21 -0.98
C THR A 192 3.65 7.61 0.12
N ILE A 193 2.76 6.72 -0.28
CA ILE A 193 1.91 5.93 0.62
C ILE A 193 1.89 4.48 0.16
N VAL A 194 1.82 3.55 1.11
CA VAL A 194 1.72 2.12 0.86
C VAL A 194 0.35 1.61 1.29
N TYR A 195 -0.37 1.00 0.37
CA TYR A 195 -1.56 0.22 0.64
C TYR A 195 -1.24 -1.25 0.47
N LYS A 196 -1.53 -2.07 1.46
CA LYS A 196 -1.27 -3.51 1.43
C LYS A 196 -2.18 -4.29 2.36
N GLY A 197 -2.29 -5.60 2.15
CA GLY A 197 -3.11 -6.47 3.01
C GLY A 197 -3.09 -7.92 2.57
N MET A 198 -3.68 -8.80 3.39
CA MET A 198 -3.79 -10.24 3.14
C MET A 198 -5.04 -10.57 2.33
N PHE A 199 -5.07 -10.20 1.07
CA PHE A 199 -6.18 -10.50 0.17
C PHE A 199 -5.68 -11.16 -1.12
N LEU A 200 -6.62 -11.73 -1.90
CA LEU A 200 -6.30 -12.38 -3.16
C LEU A 200 -6.10 -11.35 -4.27
N VAL A 201 -5.20 -11.67 -5.18
CA VAL A 201 -5.00 -10.87 -6.39
C VAL A 201 -6.28 -10.73 -7.23
N ARG A 202 -7.08 -11.81 -7.37
CA ARG A 202 -8.37 -11.76 -8.10
C ARG A 202 -9.35 -10.74 -7.54
N ASN A 203 -9.19 -10.50 -6.30
CA ASN A 203 -9.87 -9.45 -5.66
C ASN A 203 -9.21 -8.10 -6.05
N SER A 204 -8.12 -7.94 -6.77
CA SER A 204 -7.53 -6.68 -7.25
C SER A 204 -8.30 -6.04 -8.43
N SER A 205 -9.16 -6.78 -9.13
CA SER A 205 -10.06 -6.25 -10.16
C SER A 205 -11.06 -5.17 -9.65
N VAL A 206 -11.20 -5.05 -8.35
CA VAL A 206 -11.91 -3.92 -7.70
C VAL A 206 -11.09 -2.64 -7.70
N LEU A 207 -9.79 -2.75 -7.86
CA LEU A 207 -8.99 -1.57 -8.14
C LEU A 207 -9.12 -1.16 -9.63
N SER A 208 -9.38 -2.10 -10.55
CA SER A 208 -9.59 -1.77 -11.97
C SER A 208 -10.97 -1.15 -12.25
N SER A 209 -12.02 -1.52 -11.52
CA SER A 209 -13.32 -0.82 -11.61
C SER A 209 -13.27 0.64 -11.15
N ILE A 210 -12.18 1.02 -10.49
CA ILE A 210 -11.81 2.40 -10.15
C ILE A 210 -11.20 3.13 -11.37
N ALA A 211 -10.67 2.39 -12.36
CA ALA A 211 -10.01 2.93 -13.54
C ALA A 211 -10.97 3.32 -14.67
N GLU A 212 -12.14 2.72 -14.74
CA GLU A 212 -13.09 2.94 -15.84
C GLU A 212 -14.22 3.88 -15.42
N SER A 213 -14.03 5.15 -15.71
CA SER A 213 -15.10 6.16 -15.74
C SER A 213 -15.72 6.19 -17.13
N GLU A 214 -16.65 5.28 -17.39
CA GLU A 214 -17.72 5.40 -18.37
C GLU A 214 -18.84 4.43 -17.98
N PRO A 215 -20.14 4.73 -18.28
CA PRO A 215 -21.25 4.05 -17.67
C PRO A 215 -21.55 2.73 -18.38
N PHE A 216 -20.93 1.61 -17.95
CA PHE A 216 -21.41 0.31 -18.37
C PHE A 216 -21.37 -0.73 -17.24
N ARG A 217 -22.53 -1.32 -17.07
CA ARG A 217 -23.01 -2.40 -16.22
C ARG A 217 -22.01 -3.44 -15.72
N LEU A 218 -22.08 -3.63 -14.38
CA LEU A 218 -22.24 -4.90 -13.63
C LEU A 218 -21.38 -6.11 -14.01
N THR A 219 -20.46 -6.53 -13.17
CA THR A 219 -20.60 -7.67 -12.25
C THR A 219 -19.26 -7.99 -11.61
N THR A 220 -19.30 -8.09 -10.28
CA THR A 220 -18.43 -8.88 -9.40
C THR A 220 -16.93 -8.64 -9.41
N GLY A 221 -16.48 -7.98 -8.39
CA GLY A 221 -15.09 -8.01 -7.96
C GLY A 221 -14.68 -6.75 -7.18
N ARG A 222 -14.58 -6.83 -5.87
CA ARG A 222 -14.30 -5.66 -4.99
C ARG A 222 -13.03 -5.88 -4.21
N ILE A 223 -12.08 -4.93 -4.29
CA ILE A 223 -10.90 -4.88 -3.42
C ILE A 223 -10.29 -3.50 -3.31
N PHE A 224 -9.62 -3.30 -2.47
CA PHE A 224 -9.35 -2.58 -1.27
C PHE A 224 -10.66 -2.36 -0.56
N CYS A 225 -10.81 -3.06 0.52
CA CYS A 225 -11.81 -2.92 1.54
C CYS A 225 -12.49 -1.55 1.62
N ILE A 226 -13.18 -1.09 0.58
CA ILE A 226 -13.95 0.15 0.57
C ILE A 226 -15.39 -0.20 0.25
N SER A 227 -16.26 -0.14 1.26
CA SER A 227 -17.67 -0.48 1.11
C SER A 227 -18.45 0.62 0.38
N PRO A 228 -19.18 0.31 -0.71
CA PRO A 228 -20.10 1.25 -1.33
C PRO A 228 -21.33 1.54 -0.45
N SER A 229 -21.75 0.59 0.39
CA SER A 229 -23.02 0.67 1.10
C SER A 229 -23.06 1.66 2.26
N LYS A 230 -21.91 2.05 2.83
CA LYS A 230 -21.87 3.06 3.91
C LYS A 230 -21.71 4.49 3.41
N TYR A 231 -21.23 4.70 2.18
CA TYR A 231 -20.82 6.03 1.73
C TYR A 231 -21.31 6.44 0.32
N GLY A 232 -22.17 5.65 -0.33
CA GLY A 232 -22.81 5.98 -1.60
C GLY A 232 -21.85 6.16 -2.80
N ASP A 233 -22.40 6.50 -3.98
CA ASP A 233 -21.69 6.67 -5.26
C ASP A 233 -20.53 7.69 -5.24
N SER A 234 -20.45 8.51 -4.19
CA SER A 234 -19.43 9.55 -4.07
C SER A 234 -18.01 9.03 -3.82
N ILE A 235 -17.84 7.76 -3.38
CA ILE A 235 -16.52 7.17 -3.15
C ILE A 235 -15.90 6.68 -4.45
N PHE A 236 -16.68 6.09 -5.36
CA PHE A 236 -16.18 5.65 -6.67
C PHE A 236 -15.62 6.83 -7.47
N SER A 237 -16.33 7.97 -7.48
CA SER A 237 -15.80 9.20 -8.09
C SER A 237 -14.56 9.77 -7.39
N SER A 238 -14.34 9.37 -6.13
CA SER A 238 -13.19 9.83 -5.32
C SER A 238 -11.90 9.06 -5.65
N LEU A 239 -11.99 7.76 -5.93
CA LEU A 239 -10.84 6.90 -6.22
C LEU A 239 -10.28 7.13 -7.62
N ALA A 240 -11.12 7.45 -8.61
CA ALA A 240 -10.67 7.94 -9.92
C ALA A 240 -9.79 9.21 -9.83
N SER A 241 -9.73 9.85 -8.65
CA SER A 241 -8.86 10.99 -8.38
C SER A 241 -7.48 10.63 -7.85
N ILE A 242 -7.15 9.35 -7.63
CA ILE A 242 -5.80 8.93 -7.27
C ILE A 242 -4.92 8.99 -8.51
N LEU A 243 -3.97 9.92 -8.48
CA LEU A 243 -3.02 10.16 -9.55
C LEU A 243 -1.61 9.87 -9.05
N SER A 244 -0.85 9.11 -9.84
CA SER A 244 0.55 8.84 -9.56
C SER A 244 1.37 8.83 -10.84
N ALA A 245 2.64 9.19 -10.75
CA ALA A 245 3.62 8.99 -11.82
C ALA A 245 4.49 7.75 -11.60
N ILE A 246 4.43 7.17 -10.40
CA ILE A 246 5.17 5.96 -10.01
C ILE A 246 4.22 5.05 -9.25
N ALA A 247 4.16 3.78 -9.65
CA ALA A 247 3.46 2.74 -8.91
C ALA A 247 4.35 1.50 -8.82
N LEU A 248 4.55 0.98 -7.61
CA LEU A 248 5.22 -0.29 -7.36
C LEU A 248 4.20 -1.25 -6.76
N VAL A 249 4.10 -2.45 -7.31
CA VAL A 249 3.14 -3.47 -6.88
C VAL A 249 3.83 -4.78 -6.52
N HIS A 250 3.19 -5.52 -5.65
CA HIS A 250 3.65 -6.85 -5.26
C HIS A 250 2.46 -7.75 -4.95
N SER A 251 2.51 -9.02 -5.39
CA SER A 251 1.40 -9.98 -5.26
C SER A 251 1.74 -11.22 -4.45
N ARG A 252 2.93 -11.30 -3.86
CA ARG A 252 3.36 -12.49 -3.11
C ARG A 252 4.27 -12.11 -1.97
N PHE A 253 4.16 -12.87 -0.89
CA PHE A 253 5.14 -12.93 0.20
C PHE A 253 6.06 -14.15 0.00
N SER A 254 7.01 -14.38 0.90
CA SER A 254 7.94 -15.51 0.83
C SER A 254 7.22 -16.86 1.01
N THR A 255 7.66 -17.89 0.28
CA THR A 255 7.13 -19.26 0.37
C THR A 255 7.39 -19.95 1.72
N ASN A 256 8.38 -19.48 2.51
CA ASN A 256 8.85 -20.15 3.71
C ASN A 256 8.46 -19.43 5.01
N THR A 257 7.65 -18.39 4.95
CA THR A 257 7.22 -17.64 6.13
C THR A 257 5.69 -17.52 6.15
N ASN A 258 5.11 -17.56 7.36
CA ASN A 258 3.68 -17.33 7.51
C ASN A 258 3.31 -15.92 7.07
N PRO A 259 2.31 -15.77 6.20
CA PRO A 259 1.85 -14.47 5.78
C PRO A 259 1.24 -13.70 6.97
N SER A 260 1.41 -12.39 6.95
CA SER A 260 0.76 -11.47 7.90
C SER A 260 0.50 -10.12 7.24
N TRP A 261 -0.37 -9.33 7.84
CA TRP A 261 -0.71 -7.98 7.34
C TRP A 261 0.52 -7.09 7.23
N GLU A 262 1.43 -7.15 8.22
CA GLU A 262 2.64 -6.31 8.24
C GLU A 262 3.66 -6.75 7.18
N ARG A 263 3.73 -8.06 6.95
CA ARG A 263 4.71 -8.65 6.02
C ARG A 263 4.30 -8.57 4.56
N ALA A 264 3.02 -8.29 4.26
CA ALA A 264 2.60 -8.02 2.89
C ALA A 264 3.47 -6.93 2.26
N HIS A 265 3.83 -7.09 0.98
CA HIS A 265 4.63 -6.14 0.22
C HIS A 265 3.74 -5.22 -0.64
N PRO A 266 4.24 -4.09 -1.14
CA PRO A 266 5.59 -3.54 -0.94
C PRO A 266 5.80 -2.96 0.45
N ASN A 267 7.06 -2.86 0.87
CA ASN A 267 7.46 -2.09 2.04
C ASN A 267 7.77 -0.63 1.64
N ARG A 268 8.04 0.22 2.62
CA ARG A 268 8.25 1.68 2.44
C ARG A 268 9.32 2.07 1.43
N LEU A 269 10.40 1.28 1.36
CA LEU A 269 11.59 1.55 0.54
C LEU A 269 12.00 0.36 -0.33
N ILE A 270 11.48 -0.84 -0.05
CA ILE A 270 11.93 -2.07 -0.69
C ILE A 270 10.75 -2.81 -1.27
N VAL A 271 10.89 -3.22 -2.52
CA VAL A 271 10.04 -4.21 -3.17
C VAL A 271 10.95 -5.37 -3.54
N HIS A 272 10.71 -6.54 -2.98
CA HIS A 272 11.58 -7.69 -3.14
C HIS A 272 10.77 -8.97 -3.34
N ASN A 273 11.20 -9.82 -4.27
CA ASN A 273 10.53 -11.09 -4.58
C ASN A 273 11.39 -12.29 -4.20
N GLY A 274 12.15 -12.19 -3.16
CA GLY A 274 13.00 -13.28 -2.72
C GLY A 274 12.96 -13.45 -1.22
N GLU A 275 13.51 -14.56 -0.81
CA GLU A 275 13.73 -14.89 0.59
C GLU A 275 15.06 -14.29 1.04
N ILE A 276 15.02 -13.46 2.08
CA ILE A 276 16.23 -12.86 2.66
C ILE A 276 16.56 -13.63 3.92
N ASN A 277 17.25 -14.77 3.76
CA ASN A 277 17.58 -15.66 4.87
C ASN A 277 18.79 -15.20 5.68
N THR A 278 19.60 -14.31 5.11
CA THR A 278 20.90 -13.93 5.67
C THR A 278 20.93 -12.54 6.27
N ILE A 279 19.78 -11.90 6.44
CA ILE A 279 19.72 -10.51 6.90
C ILE A 279 20.35 -10.32 8.29
N ARG A 280 20.18 -11.29 9.20
CA ARG A 280 20.81 -11.24 10.53
C ARG A 280 22.32 -11.34 10.42
N GLY A 281 22.83 -12.32 9.69
CA GLY A 281 24.26 -12.45 9.46
C GLY A 281 24.90 -11.23 8.82
N ASN A 282 24.19 -10.60 7.86
CA ASN A 282 24.65 -9.37 7.23
C ASN A 282 24.52 -8.13 8.11
N ALA A 283 23.65 -8.14 9.11
CA ALA A 283 23.51 -7.05 10.06
C ALA A 283 24.53 -7.14 11.21
N ASP A 284 25.01 -8.34 11.51
CA ASP A 284 25.95 -8.64 12.59
C ASP A 284 27.42 -8.57 12.12
N SER A 285 27.67 -8.48 10.82
CA SER A 285 29.01 -8.32 10.21
C SER A 285 29.35 -6.87 9.93
#